data_1a5c98f3d13555d13fa035a4bcadb1a1
#
_entry.id   1a5c98f3d13555d13fa035a4bcadb1a1
#
_cell.length_a   1.000
_cell.length_b   1.000
_cell.length_c   1.000
_cell.angle_alpha   90.00
_cell.angle_beta   90.00
_cell.angle_gamma   90.00
#
_symmetry.space_group_name_H-M   'P 1'
#
loop_
_entity.id
_entity.type
_entity.pdbx_description
1 polymer ?
#
loop_
_entity_poly.entity_id
_entity_poly.type
_entity_poly.pdbx_seq_one_letter_code
_entity_poly.pdbx_strand_id
1 'polypeptide(L)'
;MTAPAIACSGVRVRFGDFTALSDVSLSVAPGCTLALIGPNGAGKTTLLNALSGRLALASGRVQLQGHDITSAPIHARARLGPGRSFQIINIFPEMTVLENLRLGAQPMAFGLQPFWRSVRAWPGLEARAREVAALVGLEDVLEQPAAVLSHGRQRAVELGLALMADPPVLLLDEPLAGVGQAEIQATTALIERVRQGRTVLLVEHNMDVVMRVSDEVVVLMAGEILTRGTPQAVRADARVRRAYLGEAQTQESTHA
;
A
#
# COMPACT_ATOMS: atom_id res chain seq x y z
N MET A 1 -10.04 23.87 6.88
CA MET A 1 -9.41 22.88 5.99
C MET A 1 -9.08 21.67 6.84
N THR A 2 -9.59 20.51 6.51
CA THR A 2 -9.28 19.24 7.20
C THR A 2 -7.81 18.88 6.98
N ALA A 3 -7.11 18.44 8.04
CA ALA A 3 -5.73 17.98 7.92
C ALA A 3 -5.64 16.78 6.95
N PRO A 4 -4.57 16.66 6.15
CA PRO A 4 -4.38 15.50 5.27
C PRO A 4 -4.25 14.22 6.10
N ALA A 5 -4.77 13.10 5.57
CA ALA A 5 -4.65 11.81 6.24
C ALA A 5 -3.18 11.36 6.29
N ILE A 6 -2.45 11.55 5.20
CA ILE A 6 -1.00 11.39 5.15
C ILE A 6 -0.40 12.47 4.26
N ALA A 7 0.74 13.02 4.64
CA ALA A 7 1.47 14.01 3.86
C ALA A 7 2.98 13.84 4.02
N CYS A 8 3.71 14.29 3.03
CA CYS A 8 5.14 14.53 3.15
C CYS A 8 5.52 15.88 2.53
N SER A 9 6.57 16.49 3.04
CA SER A 9 7.08 17.77 2.57
C SER A 9 8.60 17.74 2.48
N GLY A 10 9.14 18.11 1.30
CA GLY A 10 10.56 18.22 1.04
C GLY A 10 11.33 16.90 1.23
N VAL A 11 10.67 15.75 1.00
CA VAL A 11 11.27 14.44 1.26
C VAL A 11 12.41 14.19 0.28
N ARG A 12 13.59 13.92 0.85
CA ARG A 12 14.77 13.47 0.13
C ARG A 12 15.27 12.15 0.70
N VAL A 13 15.57 11.21 -0.19
CA VAL A 13 16.17 9.91 0.16
C VAL A 13 17.42 9.70 -0.67
N ARG A 14 18.52 9.29 -0.03
CA ARG A 14 19.81 9.02 -0.67
C ARG A 14 20.32 7.64 -0.30
N PHE A 15 20.97 6.99 -1.26
CA PHE A 15 21.73 5.75 -1.10
C PHE A 15 23.17 6.01 -1.54
N GLY A 16 24.04 6.31 -0.57
CA GLY A 16 25.37 6.83 -0.86
C GLY A 16 25.27 8.14 -1.64
N ASP A 17 25.86 8.18 -2.83
CA ASP A 17 25.83 9.36 -3.73
C ASP A 17 24.57 9.42 -4.61
N PHE A 18 23.82 8.34 -4.70
CA PHE A 18 22.60 8.29 -5.50
C PHE A 18 21.41 8.91 -4.74
N THR A 19 20.75 9.89 -5.35
CA THR A 19 19.52 10.52 -4.82
C THR A 19 18.32 9.83 -5.46
N ALA A 20 17.60 9.04 -4.67
CA ALA A 20 16.42 8.29 -5.12
C ALA A 20 15.14 9.12 -5.06
N LEU A 21 15.05 10.08 -4.13
CA LEU A 21 13.97 11.09 -4.06
C LEU A 21 14.58 12.47 -3.82
N SER A 22 14.11 13.45 -4.58
CA SER A 22 14.59 14.83 -4.56
C SER A 22 13.42 15.78 -4.34
N ASP A 23 13.30 16.29 -3.10
CA ASP A 23 12.31 17.31 -2.71
C ASP A 23 10.84 16.94 -3.00
N VAL A 24 10.47 15.69 -2.68
CA VAL A 24 9.12 15.20 -2.93
C VAL A 24 8.15 15.71 -1.86
N SER A 25 7.11 16.41 -2.30
CA SER A 25 6.03 16.90 -1.43
C SER A 25 4.68 16.45 -1.97
N LEU A 26 3.91 15.69 -1.16
CA LEU A 26 2.56 15.27 -1.50
C LEU A 26 1.68 15.21 -0.26
N SER A 27 0.38 15.26 -0.47
CA SER A 27 -0.63 15.08 0.57
C SER A 27 -1.80 14.29 0.03
N VAL A 28 -2.41 13.44 0.87
CA VAL A 28 -3.62 12.67 0.55
C VAL A 28 -4.72 13.11 1.49
N ALA A 29 -5.83 13.55 0.94
CA ALA A 29 -6.99 13.96 1.72
C ALA A 29 -7.65 12.74 2.41
N PRO A 30 -8.30 12.90 3.57
CA PRO A 30 -9.07 11.82 4.18
C PRO A 30 -10.12 11.24 3.22
N GLY A 31 -10.19 9.91 3.14
CA GLY A 31 -11.14 9.19 2.29
C GLY A 31 -10.79 9.19 0.79
N CYS A 32 -9.67 9.80 0.39
CA CYS A 32 -9.22 9.86 -1.00
C CYS A 32 -8.31 8.68 -1.34
N THR A 33 -8.44 8.16 -2.55
CA THR A 33 -7.48 7.22 -3.14
C THR A 33 -6.55 7.97 -4.09
N LEU A 34 -5.27 8.09 -3.70
CA LEU A 34 -4.23 8.66 -4.54
C LEU A 34 -3.39 7.54 -5.15
N ALA A 35 -3.32 7.48 -6.48
CA ALA A 35 -2.39 6.61 -7.17
C ALA A 35 -1.05 7.30 -7.40
N LEU A 36 0.02 6.58 -7.13
CA LEU A 36 1.40 6.96 -7.45
C LEU A 36 1.88 6.10 -8.61
N ILE A 37 2.04 6.71 -9.77
CA ILE A 37 2.49 6.04 -10.99
C ILE A 37 3.84 6.59 -11.44
N GLY A 38 4.46 5.95 -12.40
CA GLY A 38 5.75 6.37 -12.99
C GLY A 38 6.56 5.18 -13.45
N PRO A 39 7.61 5.42 -14.23
CA PRO A 39 8.48 4.39 -14.76
C PRO A 39 9.19 3.58 -13.68
N ASN A 40 9.80 2.46 -14.09
CA ASN A 40 10.65 1.65 -13.21
C ASN A 40 11.84 2.50 -12.75
N GLY A 41 12.20 2.41 -11.48
CA GLY A 41 13.25 3.27 -10.92
C GLY A 41 12.84 4.71 -10.62
N ALA A 42 11.60 5.14 -10.87
CA ALA A 42 11.14 6.50 -10.59
C ALA A 42 11.15 6.88 -9.10
N GLY A 43 11.29 5.91 -8.18
CA GLY A 43 11.30 6.15 -6.74
C GLY A 43 9.98 5.83 -6.01
N LYS A 44 8.99 5.20 -6.66
CA LYS A 44 7.66 4.91 -6.10
C LYS A 44 7.73 4.08 -4.80
N THR A 45 8.36 2.92 -4.84
CA THR A 45 8.56 2.05 -3.67
C THR A 45 9.45 2.72 -2.61
N THR A 46 10.43 3.54 -3.03
CA THR A 46 11.25 4.36 -2.12
C THR A 46 10.39 5.35 -1.35
N LEU A 47 9.45 6.03 -2.01
CA LEU A 47 8.53 6.96 -1.37
C LEU A 47 7.59 6.23 -0.40
N LEU A 48 7.02 5.08 -0.78
CA LEU A 48 6.22 4.27 0.13
C LEU A 48 7.02 3.82 1.37
N ASN A 49 8.29 3.41 1.17
CA ASN A 49 9.19 3.02 2.25
C ASN A 49 9.49 4.20 3.19
N ALA A 50 9.69 5.39 2.64
CA ALA A 50 9.88 6.62 3.41
C ALA A 50 8.63 6.97 4.25
N LEU A 51 7.45 6.94 3.65
CA LEU A 51 6.17 7.22 4.32
C LEU A 51 5.87 6.19 5.42
N SER A 52 6.13 4.91 5.20
CA SER A 52 5.94 3.84 6.20
C SER A 52 7.03 3.78 7.27
N GLY A 53 8.13 4.56 7.14
CA GLY A 53 9.24 4.58 8.09
C GLY A 53 10.24 3.43 7.95
N ARG A 54 10.17 2.68 6.86
CA ARG A 54 11.17 1.64 6.53
C ARG A 54 12.49 2.20 6.02
N LEU A 55 12.45 3.43 5.54
CA LEU A 55 13.61 4.18 5.06
C LEU A 55 13.73 5.49 5.83
N ALA A 56 14.95 5.76 6.29
CA ALA A 56 15.28 7.04 6.88
C ALA A 56 15.34 8.13 5.78
N LEU A 57 14.89 9.33 6.12
CA LEU A 57 14.96 10.48 5.24
C LEU A 57 16.32 11.17 5.38
N ALA A 58 16.89 11.62 4.27
CA ALA A 58 18.02 12.55 4.30
C ALA A 58 17.56 13.97 4.70
N SER A 59 16.35 14.36 4.28
CA SER A 59 15.68 15.60 4.69
C SER A 59 14.17 15.50 4.44
N GLY A 60 13.41 16.46 4.94
CA GLY A 60 11.96 16.52 4.79
C GLY A 60 11.21 16.00 6.00
N ARG A 61 9.88 15.96 5.89
CA ARG A 61 8.98 15.55 6.97
C ARG A 61 7.88 14.65 6.44
N VAL A 62 7.39 13.76 7.31
CA VAL A 62 6.20 12.92 7.08
C VAL A 62 5.20 13.17 8.20
N GLN A 63 3.95 13.40 7.82
CA GLN A 63 2.85 13.62 8.75
C GLN A 63 1.74 12.61 8.51
N LEU A 64 1.16 12.10 9.58
CA LEU A 64 -0.02 11.25 9.58
C LEU A 64 -1.11 11.93 10.41
N GLN A 65 -2.27 12.22 9.80
CA GLN A 65 -3.39 12.92 10.44
C GLN A 65 -2.94 14.24 11.14
N GLY A 66 -2.01 14.96 10.53
CA GLY A 66 -1.45 16.20 11.06
C GLY A 66 -0.33 16.03 12.09
N HIS A 67 -0.05 14.82 12.57
CA HIS A 67 1.04 14.55 13.51
C HIS A 67 2.34 14.25 12.77
N ASP A 68 3.43 14.89 13.16
CA ASP A 68 4.76 14.59 12.62
C ASP A 68 5.23 13.21 13.10
N ILE A 69 5.46 12.32 12.14
CA ILE A 69 5.94 10.95 12.38
C ILE A 69 7.35 10.73 11.81
N THR A 70 8.04 11.77 11.39
CA THR A 70 9.32 11.69 10.66
C THR A 70 10.36 10.85 11.41
N SER A 71 10.51 11.05 12.70
CA SER A 71 11.46 10.33 13.56
C SER A 71 10.87 9.10 14.24
N ALA A 72 9.57 8.84 14.06
CA ALA A 72 8.92 7.72 14.71
C ALA A 72 9.41 6.38 14.11
N PRO A 73 9.84 5.42 14.94
CA PRO A 73 10.28 4.12 14.46
C PRO A 73 9.11 3.32 13.89
N ILE A 74 9.40 2.32 13.03
CA ILE A 74 8.40 1.51 12.30
C ILE A 74 7.28 1.01 13.22
N HIS A 75 7.63 0.45 14.39
CA HIS A 75 6.64 -0.09 15.31
C HIS A 75 5.72 0.98 15.91
N ALA A 76 6.21 2.20 16.11
CA ALA A 76 5.39 3.32 16.55
C ALA A 76 4.48 3.82 15.42
N ARG A 77 5.00 3.90 14.18
CA ARG A 77 4.18 4.23 13.01
C ARG A 77 3.09 3.19 12.77
N ALA A 78 3.39 1.90 12.89
CA ALA A 78 2.40 0.82 12.75
C ALA A 78 1.25 0.94 13.76
N ARG A 79 1.53 1.45 14.98
CA ARG A 79 0.49 1.74 15.99
C ARG A 79 -0.33 3.00 15.68
N LEU A 80 0.27 3.97 14.97
CA LEU A 80 -0.40 5.23 14.59
C LEU A 80 -1.28 5.07 13.35
N GLY A 81 -1.12 3.97 12.59
CA GLY A 81 -2.13 3.55 11.68
C GLY A 81 -1.89 3.39 10.19
N PRO A 82 -0.71 3.60 9.55
CA PRO A 82 -0.61 3.20 8.15
C PRO A 82 -0.56 1.67 8.05
N GLY A 83 -1.65 1.07 7.59
CA GLY A 83 -1.68 -0.33 7.14
C GLY A 83 -0.94 -0.42 5.81
N ARG A 84 -0.02 -1.37 5.66
CA ARG A 84 0.70 -1.58 4.41
C ARG A 84 0.62 -3.03 3.96
N SER A 85 0.17 -3.24 2.71
CA SER A 85 0.43 -4.49 1.99
C SER A 85 1.80 -4.42 1.30
N PHE A 86 2.40 -5.56 1.03
CA PHE A 86 3.76 -5.65 0.50
C PHE A 86 3.77 -6.11 -0.95
N GLN A 87 4.83 -5.77 -1.68
CA GLN A 87 5.08 -6.27 -3.04
C GLN A 87 5.32 -7.79 -3.07
N ILE A 88 5.81 -8.37 -1.95
CA ILE A 88 5.97 -9.82 -1.77
C ILE A 88 4.90 -10.28 -0.78
N ILE A 89 4.20 -11.36 -1.10
CA ILE A 89 3.15 -11.95 -0.24
C ILE A 89 3.79 -12.40 1.07
N ASN A 90 3.48 -11.69 2.16
CA ASN A 90 3.97 -11.97 3.50
C ASN A 90 2.85 -12.61 4.33
N ILE A 91 2.55 -13.85 4.04
CA ILE A 91 1.61 -14.67 4.81
C ILE A 91 2.36 -15.85 5.44
N PHE A 92 1.74 -16.49 6.40
CA PHE A 92 2.23 -17.74 7.00
C PHE A 92 1.51 -18.89 6.29
N PRO A 93 2.17 -19.55 5.32
CA PRO A 93 1.51 -20.52 4.43
C PRO A 93 0.93 -21.73 5.16
N GLU A 94 1.58 -22.19 6.22
CA GLU A 94 1.17 -23.34 7.03
C GLU A 94 0.00 -23.03 7.98
N MET A 95 -0.28 -21.75 8.23
CA MET A 95 -1.39 -21.30 9.07
C MET A 95 -2.66 -21.17 8.26
N THR A 96 -3.81 -21.37 8.91
CA THR A 96 -5.10 -21.11 8.32
C THR A 96 -5.28 -19.61 8.00
N VAL A 97 -6.23 -19.28 7.13
CA VAL A 97 -6.60 -17.89 6.83
C VAL A 97 -6.96 -17.15 8.12
N LEU A 98 -7.76 -17.77 8.99
CA LEU A 98 -8.18 -17.18 10.26
C LEU A 98 -6.98 -16.90 11.18
N GLU A 99 -6.04 -17.82 11.27
CA GLU A 99 -4.81 -17.65 12.06
C GLU A 99 -3.94 -16.54 11.50
N ASN A 100 -3.76 -16.49 10.18
CA ASN A 100 -3.06 -15.39 9.52
C ASN A 100 -3.68 -14.05 9.87
N LEU A 101 -5.00 -13.88 9.69
CA LEU A 101 -5.68 -12.62 9.99
C LEU A 101 -5.50 -12.21 11.45
N ARG A 102 -5.62 -13.15 12.40
CA ARG A 102 -5.39 -12.87 13.83
C ARG A 102 -4.00 -12.29 14.11
N LEU A 103 -2.96 -12.71 13.38
CA LEU A 103 -1.62 -12.17 13.50
C LEU A 103 -1.55 -10.67 13.13
N GLY A 104 -2.33 -10.22 12.15
CA GLY A 104 -2.38 -8.81 11.74
C GLY A 104 -2.86 -7.84 12.84
N ALA A 105 -3.59 -8.33 13.83
CA ALA A 105 -4.06 -7.52 14.97
C ALA A 105 -3.11 -7.52 16.18
N GLN A 106 -2.07 -8.36 16.18
CA GLN A 106 -1.15 -8.47 17.32
C GLN A 106 -0.52 -7.15 17.77
N PRO A 107 -0.08 -6.24 16.88
CA PRO A 107 0.49 -4.96 17.32
C PRO A 107 -0.46 -4.11 18.17
N MET A 108 -1.77 -4.28 18.02
CA MET A 108 -2.79 -3.54 18.77
C MET A 108 -3.22 -4.24 20.06
N ALA A 109 -3.19 -5.57 20.06
CA ALA A 109 -3.69 -6.38 21.16
C ALA A 109 -2.64 -6.58 22.27
N PHE A 110 -1.35 -6.59 21.92
CA PHE A 110 -0.25 -6.90 22.83
C PHE A 110 0.51 -5.62 23.23
N GLY A 111 -0.12 -4.78 24.08
CA GLY A 111 0.65 -4.06 25.06
C GLY A 111 1.42 -5.08 25.93
N LEU A 112 1.98 -4.75 27.08
CA LEU A 112 2.68 -5.68 28.01
C LEU A 112 1.78 -6.87 28.46
N GLN A 113 1.38 -7.73 27.52
CA GLN A 113 0.50 -8.89 27.79
C GLN A 113 1.35 -10.16 27.91
N PRO A 114 1.00 -11.05 28.86
CA PRO A 114 1.74 -12.28 29.04
C PRO A 114 1.63 -13.19 27.81
N PHE A 115 2.77 -13.60 27.24
CA PHE A 115 2.91 -14.47 26.05
C PHE A 115 2.29 -15.88 26.21
N TRP A 116 1.87 -16.25 27.43
CA TRP A 116 1.21 -17.54 27.72
C TRP A 116 -0.32 -17.53 27.57
N ARG A 117 -0.96 -16.41 27.29
CA ARG A 117 -2.40 -16.40 27.02
C ARG A 117 -2.67 -16.84 25.60
N SER A 118 -3.47 -17.90 25.47
CA SER A 118 -3.93 -18.37 24.15
C SER A 118 -4.65 -17.25 23.40
N VAL A 119 -4.33 -17.10 22.11
CA VAL A 119 -5.02 -16.16 21.20
C VAL A 119 -6.53 -16.42 21.14
N ARG A 120 -6.97 -17.65 21.43
CA ARG A 120 -8.39 -18.03 21.55
C ARG A 120 -9.13 -17.33 22.71
N ALA A 121 -8.41 -16.70 23.63
CA ALA A 121 -9.00 -15.98 24.76
C ALA A 121 -9.50 -14.55 24.40
N TRP A 122 -9.50 -14.19 23.12
CA TRP A 122 -9.87 -12.85 22.65
C TRP A 122 -11.04 -12.92 21.66
N PRO A 123 -12.32 -12.97 22.15
CA PRO A 123 -13.50 -13.10 21.27
C PRO A 123 -13.62 -11.97 20.25
N GLY A 124 -13.23 -10.76 20.63
CA GLY A 124 -13.25 -9.60 19.74
C GLY A 124 -12.27 -9.70 18.57
N LEU A 125 -11.15 -10.39 18.77
CA LEU A 125 -10.16 -10.59 17.72
C LEU A 125 -10.67 -11.55 16.63
N GLU A 126 -11.37 -12.62 17.03
CA GLU A 126 -11.96 -13.55 16.09
C GLU A 126 -13.11 -12.91 15.31
N ALA A 127 -13.99 -12.17 15.97
CA ALA A 127 -15.06 -11.42 15.31
C ALA A 127 -14.47 -10.46 14.27
N ARG A 128 -13.43 -9.70 14.63
CA ARG A 128 -12.75 -8.80 13.70
C ARG A 128 -12.10 -9.54 12.53
N ALA A 129 -11.48 -10.70 12.76
CA ALA A 129 -10.89 -11.50 11.69
C ALA A 129 -11.96 -12.00 10.70
N ARG A 130 -13.14 -12.38 11.19
CA ARG A 130 -14.28 -12.79 10.34
C ARG A 130 -14.86 -11.60 9.55
N GLU A 131 -14.98 -10.43 10.16
CA GLU A 131 -15.38 -9.19 9.46
C GLU A 131 -14.40 -8.85 8.33
N VAL A 132 -13.10 -8.91 8.63
CA VAL A 132 -12.07 -8.62 7.62
C VAL A 132 -12.10 -9.70 6.53
N ALA A 133 -12.26 -10.98 6.88
CA ALA A 133 -12.39 -12.06 5.91
C ALA A 133 -13.58 -11.81 4.95
N ALA A 134 -14.72 -11.38 5.48
CA ALA A 134 -15.89 -10.99 4.68
C ALA A 134 -15.57 -9.83 3.74
N LEU A 135 -14.87 -8.81 4.24
CA LEU A 135 -14.48 -7.65 3.44
C LEU A 135 -13.56 -8.04 2.28
N VAL A 136 -12.64 -9.00 2.50
CA VAL A 136 -11.68 -9.44 1.48
C VAL A 136 -12.14 -10.69 0.70
N GLY A 137 -13.32 -11.26 0.99
CA GLY A 137 -13.92 -12.38 0.26
C GLY A 137 -13.27 -13.72 0.55
N LEU A 138 -12.98 -14.00 1.83
CA LEU A 138 -12.30 -15.21 2.31
C LEU A 138 -13.13 -16.02 3.33
N GLU A 139 -14.44 -15.74 3.47
CA GLU A 139 -15.29 -16.38 4.48
C GLU A 139 -15.39 -17.90 4.30
N ASP A 140 -15.37 -18.35 3.05
CA ASP A 140 -15.51 -19.75 2.66
C ASP A 140 -14.25 -20.61 2.91
N VAL A 141 -13.11 -19.95 3.19
CA VAL A 141 -11.79 -20.62 3.32
C VAL A 141 -11.08 -20.33 4.65
N LEU A 142 -11.77 -19.81 5.64
CA LEU A 142 -11.18 -19.38 6.93
C LEU A 142 -10.34 -20.46 7.60
N GLU A 143 -10.75 -21.70 7.54
CA GLU A 143 -10.09 -22.84 8.19
C GLU A 143 -9.07 -23.55 7.26
N GLN A 144 -8.91 -23.09 6.02
CA GLN A 144 -7.94 -23.66 5.10
C GLN A 144 -6.55 -23.05 5.32
N PRO A 145 -5.46 -23.85 5.20
CA PRO A 145 -4.10 -23.31 5.17
C PRO A 145 -3.92 -22.33 4.00
N ALA A 146 -3.21 -21.23 4.25
CA ALA A 146 -3.00 -20.22 3.21
C ALA A 146 -2.20 -20.76 2.01
N ALA A 147 -1.39 -21.79 2.20
CA ALA A 147 -0.60 -22.44 1.14
C ALA A 147 -1.44 -23.05 0.02
N VAL A 148 -2.68 -23.50 0.30
CA VAL A 148 -3.53 -24.17 -0.70
C VAL A 148 -4.39 -23.19 -1.51
N LEU A 149 -4.35 -21.92 -1.17
CA LEU A 149 -5.13 -20.88 -1.84
C LEU A 149 -4.49 -20.49 -3.19
N SER A 150 -5.32 -20.03 -4.14
CA SER A 150 -4.83 -19.36 -5.34
C SER A 150 -4.06 -18.09 -4.99
N HIS A 151 -3.20 -17.63 -5.90
CA HIS A 151 -2.38 -16.42 -5.70
C HIS A 151 -3.24 -15.20 -5.36
N GLY A 152 -4.38 -15.02 -6.04
CA GLY A 152 -5.31 -13.92 -5.76
C GLY A 152 -5.90 -13.99 -4.36
N ARG A 153 -6.25 -15.20 -3.86
CA ARG A 153 -6.73 -15.39 -2.48
C ARG A 153 -5.62 -15.19 -1.44
N GLN A 154 -4.39 -15.61 -1.72
CA GLN A 154 -3.24 -15.33 -0.86
C GLN A 154 -3.00 -13.81 -0.75
N ARG A 155 -3.18 -13.07 -1.84
CA ARG A 155 -3.12 -11.61 -1.84
C ARG A 155 -4.26 -10.97 -1.03
N ALA A 156 -5.45 -11.57 -1.07
CA ALA A 156 -6.56 -11.15 -0.22
C ALA A 156 -6.26 -11.39 1.27
N VAL A 157 -5.58 -12.49 1.64
CA VAL A 157 -5.11 -12.72 3.02
C VAL A 157 -4.13 -11.62 3.45
N GLU A 158 -3.15 -11.31 2.61
CA GLU A 158 -2.17 -10.24 2.89
C GLU A 158 -2.84 -8.88 3.11
N LEU A 159 -3.78 -8.54 2.24
CA LEU A 159 -4.56 -7.30 2.38
C LEU A 159 -5.40 -7.33 3.67
N GLY A 160 -5.99 -8.49 3.99
CA GLY A 160 -6.70 -8.72 5.23
C GLY A 160 -5.82 -8.50 6.47
N LEU A 161 -4.57 -8.98 6.46
CA LEU A 161 -3.59 -8.71 7.53
C LEU A 161 -3.39 -7.21 7.76
N ALA A 162 -3.24 -6.43 6.69
CA ALA A 162 -3.08 -4.98 6.78
C ALA A 162 -4.35 -4.29 7.32
N LEU A 163 -5.54 -4.85 7.06
CA LEU A 163 -6.84 -4.30 7.47
C LEU A 163 -7.24 -4.67 8.91
N MET A 164 -6.59 -5.67 9.53
CA MET A 164 -6.93 -6.09 10.89
C MET A 164 -6.82 -4.96 11.91
N ALA A 165 -5.82 -4.09 11.74
CA ALA A 165 -5.60 -2.93 12.60
C ALA A 165 -6.54 -1.74 12.31
N ASP A 166 -7.47 -1.86 11.36
CA ASP A 166 -8.33 -0.79 10.86
C ASP A 166 -7.59 0.52 10.54
N PRO A 167 -6.59 0.45 9.66
CA PRO A 167 -5.72 1.59 9.41
C PRO A 167 -6.49 2.76 8.78
N PRO A 168 -6.29 4.01 9.24
CA PRO A 168 -6.88 5.19 8.62
C PRO A 168 -6.28 5.48 7.23
N VAL A 169 -5.07 4.98 6.96
CA VAL A 169 -4.38 5.09 5.68
C VAL A 169 -3.84 3.72 5.27
N LEU A 170 -4.20 3.27 4.09
CA LEU A 170 -3.75 2.02 3.49
C LEU A 170 -2.72 2.31 2.40
N LEU A 171 -1.53 1.72 2.52
CA LEU A 171 -0.45 1.83 1.54
C LEU A 171 -0.39 0.52 0.74
N LEU A 172 -0.76 0.56 -0.54
CA LEU A 172 -0.76 -0.60 -1.44
C LEU A 172 0.39 -0.48 -2.44
N ASP A 173 1.29 -1.45 -2.42
CA ASP A 173 2.49 -1.49 -3.27
C ASP A 173 2.32 -2.58 -4.34
N GLU A 174 1.94 -2.17 -5.55
CA GLU A 174 1.73 -3.03 -6.71
C GLU A 174 0.84 -4.26 -6.42
N PRO A 175 -0.40 -4.07 -5.94
CA PRO A 175 -1.27 -5.17 -5.54
C PRO A 175 -1.63 -6.12 -6.69
N LEU A 176 -1.39 -5.74 -7.95
CA LEU A 176 -1.59 -6.58 -9.12
C LEU A 176 -0.31 -7.29 -9.59
N ALA A 177 0.83 -7.11 -8.91
CA ALA A 177 2.07 -7.78 -9.31
C ALA A 177 1.92 -9.31 -9.21
N GLY A 178 2.21 -10.01 -10.32
CA GLY A 178 2.09 -11.47 -10.40
C GLY A 178 0.66 -12.01 -10.53
N VAL A 179 -0.35 -11.13 -10.59
CA VAL A 179 -1.76 -11.51 -10.78
C VAL A 179 -2.01 -11.82 -12.26
N GLY A 180 -2.58 -12.99 -12.55
CA GLY A 180 -2.97 -13.36 -13.91
C GLY A 180 -4.11 -12.49 -14.44
N GLN A 181 -4.18 -12.35 -15.78
CA GLN A 181 -5.20 -11.51 -16.45
C GLN A 181 -6.65 -11.82 -15.98
N ALA A 182 -6.96 -13.09 -15.74
CA ALA A 182 -8.29 -13.51 -15.27
C ALA A 182 -8.62 -13.02 -13.84
N GLU A 183 -7.61 -12.75 -13.02
CA GLU A 183 -7.77 -12.35 -11.61
C GLU A 183 -7.69 -10.82 -11.42
N ILE A 184 -7.25 -10.05 -12.43
CA ILE A 184 -7.13 -8.58 -12.34
C ILE A 184 -8.46 -7.93 -11.95
N GLN A 185 -9.56 -8.38 -12.56
CA GLN A 185 -10.87 -7.82 -12.26
C GLN A 185 -11.30 -8.09 -10.80
N ALA A 186 -11.05 -9.30 -10.30
CA ALA A 186 -11.36 -9.67 -8.93
C ALA A 186 -10.53 -8.86 -7.92
N THR A 187 -9.21 -8.70 -8.19
CA THR A 187 -8.32 -7.90 -7.37
C THR A 187 -8.70 -6.41 -7.40
N THR A 188 -9.09 -5.89 -8.58
CA THR A 188 -9.57 -4.51 -8.70
C THR A 188 -10.85 -4.30 -7.89
N ALA A 189 -11.82 -5.21 -7.98
CA ALA A 189 -13.04 -5.16 -7.19
C ALA A 189 -12.76 -5.27 -5.67
N LEU A 190 -11.74 -6.04 -5.29
CA LEU A 190 -11.27 -6.09 -3.91
C LEU A 190 -10.73 -4.73 -3.45
N ILE A 191 -9.87 -4.08 -4.24
CA ILE A 191 -9.35 -2.73 -3.93
C ILE A 191 -10.50 -1.73 -3.81
N GLU A 192 -11.50 -1.78 -4.71
CA GLU A 192 -12.69 -0.92 -4.65
C GLU A 192 -13.49 -1.10 -3.35
N ARG A 193 -13.62 -2.32 -2.87
CA ARG A 193 -14.30 -2.58 -1.58
C ARG A 193 -13.51 -2.04 -0.40
N VAL A 194 -12.21 -2.31 -0.33
CA VAL A 194 -11.39 -1.95 0.83
C VAL A 194 -11.09 -0.45 0.91
N ARG A 195 -11.13 0.28 -0.23
CA ARG A 195 -10.95 1.74 -0.24
C ARG A 195 -12.15 2.50 0.35
N GLN A 196 -13.32 1.89 0.44
CA GLN A 196 -14.52 2.57 0.95
C GLN A 196 -14.32 3.02 2.40
N GLY A 197 -14.48 4.32 2.64
CA GLY A 197 -14.30 4.94 3.96
C GLY A 197 -12.84 5.04 4.44
N ARG A 198 -11.85 4.70 3.59
CA ARG A 198 -10.41 4.73 3.91
C ARG A 198 -9.65 5.65 2.96
N THR A 199 -8.55 6.16 3.46
CA THR A 199 -7.55 6.82 2.61
C THR A 199 -6.61 5.77 2.06
N VAL A 200 -6.36 5.79 0.75
CA VAL A 200 -5.48 4.82 0.08
C VAL A 200 -4.39 5.56 -0.69
N LEU A 201 -3.14 5.14 -0.50
CA LEU A 201 -2.04 5.46 -1.40
C LEU A 201 -1.67 4.18 -2.14
N LEU A 202 -1.92 4.15 -3.44
CA LEU A 202 -1.76 3.01 -4.32
C LEU A 202 -0.57 3.24 -5.26
N VAL A 203 0.42 2.36 -5.24
CA VAL A 203 1.42 2.28 -6.31
C VAL A 203 0.94 1.24 -7.30
N GLU A 204 0.77 1.63 -8.56
CA GLU A 204 0.34 0.74 -9.63
C GLU A 204 0.89 1.23 -10.99
N HIS A 205 1.04 0.30 -11.91
CA HIS A 205 1.43 0.58 -13.29
C HIS A 205 0.32 0.22 -14.29
N ASN A 206 -0.71 -0.51 -13.87
CA ASN A 206 -1.88 -0.82 -14.71
C ASN A 206 -2.81 0.40 -14.76
N MET A 207 -2.77 1.11 -15.90
CA MET A 207 -3.53 2.36 -16.08
C MET A 207 -5.05 2.16 -15.99
N ASP A 208 -5.59 1.03 -16.44
CA ASP A 208 -7.03 0.77 -16.36
C ASP A 208 -7.49 0.65 -14.92
N VAL A 209 -6.70 0.01 -14.07
CA VAL A 209 -6.95 -0.07 -12.63
C VAL A 209 -6.80 1.30 -11.98
N VAL A 210 -5.72 2.04 -12.29
CA VAL A 210 -5.51 3.41 -11.79
C VAL A 210 -6.71 4.31 -12.13
N MET A 211 -7.15 4.28 -13.38
CA MET A 211 -8.32 5.08 -13.85
C MET A 211 -9.61 4.72 -13.11
N ARG A 212 -9.76 3.46 -12.69
CA ARG A 212 -10.97 2.95 -12.07
C ARG A 212 -11.03 3.21 -10.56
N VAL A 213 -9.89 3.06 -9.86
CA VAL A 213 -9.87 3.07 -8.38
C VAL A 213 -9.37 4.37 -7.77
N SER A 214 -8.79 5.30 -8.56
CA SER A 214 -8.15 6.49 -8.00
C SER A 214 -9.01 7.73 -8.18
N ASP A 215 -9.00 8.58 -7.15
CA ASP A 215 -9.60 9.92 -7.20
C ASP A 215 -8.57 10.93 -7.73
N GLU A 216 -7.30 10.68 -7.44
CA GLU A 216 -6.18 11.54 -7.83
C GLU A 216 -4.95 10.70 -8.20
N VAL A 217 -4.14 11.20 -9.11
CA VAL A 217 -2.92 10.53 -9.59
C VAL A 217 -1.73 11.49 -9.48
N VAL A 218 -0.63 10.98 -8.95
CA VAL A 218 0.69 11.62 -8.97
C VAL A 218 1.62 10.81 -9.84
N VAL A 219 2.30 11.47 -10.75
CA VAL A 219 3.35 10.85 -11.58
C VAL A 219 4.70 11.19 -11.01
N LEU A 220 5.44 10.17 -10.62
CA LEU A 220 6.82 10.27 -10.18
C LEU A 220 7.77 9.94 -11.34
N MET A 221 8.82 10.72 -11.52
CA MET A 221 9.84 10.52 -12.54
C MET A 221 11.20 10.97 -11.99
N ALA A 222 12.20 10.10 -12.08
CA ALA A 222 13.56 10.40 -11.61
C ALA A 222 13.63 10.96 -10.17
N GLY A 223 12.77 10.47 -9.27
CA GLY A 223 12.74 10.90 -7.88
C GLY A 223 12.01 12.22 -7.61
N GLU A 224 11.32 12.80 -8.60
CA GLU A 224 10.58 14.06 -8.50
C GLU A 224 9.13 13.89 -8.98
N ILE A 225 8.22 14.76 -8.51
CA ILE A 225 6.84 14.77 -9.01
C ILE A 225 6.80 15.50 -10.34
N LEU A 226 6.47 14.78 -11.40
CA LEU A 226 6.29 15.32 -12.76
C LEU A 226 4.98 16.09 -12.90
N THR A 227 3.89 15.50 -12.40
CA THR A 227 2.54 16.09 -12.46
C THR A 227 1.61 15.45 -11.44
N ARG A 228 0.52 16.14 -11.14
CA ARG A 228 -0.55 15.70 -10.24
C ARG A 228 -1.90 16.17 -10.79
N GLY A 229 -2.92 15.34 -10.68
CA GLY A 229 -4.27 15.69 -11.14
C GLY A 229 -5.25 14.53 -11.10
N THR A 230 -6.42 14.73 -11.69
CA THR A 230 -7.38 13.62 -11.88
C THR A 230 -6.79 12.58 -12.82
N PRO A 231 -7.23 11.31 -12.75
CA PRO A 231 -6.76 10.26 -13.66
C PRO A 231 -6.88 10.67 -15.14
N GLN A 232 -7.97 11.33 -15.52
CA GLN A 232 -8.21 11.80 -16.89
C GLN A 232 -7.22 12.90 -17.31
N ALA A 233 -6.95 13.86 -16.42
CA ALA A 233 -6.01 14.95 -16.69
C ALA A 233 -4.57 14.41 -16.87
N VAL A 234 -4.17 13.48 -16.00
CA VAL A 234 -2.84 12.86 -16.07
C VAL A 234 -2.69 12.02 -17.34
N ARG A 235 -3.70 11.25 -17.73
CA ARG A 235 -3.70 10.48 -18.98
C ARG A 235 -3.58 11.37 -20.22
N ALA A 236 -4.14 12.58 -20.19
CA ALA A 236 -4.07 13.55 -21.29
C ALA A 236 -2.73 14.32 -21.32
N ASP A 237 -1.93 14.31 -20.25
CA ASP A 237 -0.69 15.08 -20.16
C ASP A 237 0.37 14.52 -21.13
N ALA A 238 0.85 15.38 -22.03
CA ALA A 238 1.85 15.01 -23.03
C ALA A 238 3.22 14.64 -22.41
N ARG A 239 3.54 15.19 -21.22
CA ARG A 239 4.78 14.87 -20.50
C ARG A 239 4.71 13.44 -19.99
N VAL A 240 3.56 13.02 -19.45
CA VAL A 240 3.31 11.66 -18.97
C VAL A 240 3.41 10.67 -20.12
N ARG A 241 2.72 10.95 -21.22
CA ARG A 241 2.79 10.08 -22.42
C ARG A 241 4.21 9.89 -22.93
N ARG A 242 5.03 10.95 -22.96
CA ARG A 242 6.44 10.87 -23.37
C ARG A 242 7.30 10.06 -22.38
N ALA A 243 7.05 10.19 -21.07
CA ALA A 243 7.76 9.42 -20.04
C ALA A 243 7.54 7.89 -20.22
N TYR A 244 6.32 7.48 -20.52
CA TYR A 244 5.99 6.06 -20.74
C TYR A 244 6.39 5.54 -22.14
N LEU A 245 6.31 6.37 -23.19
CA LEU A 245 6.73 5.97 -24.55
C LEU A 245 8.26 5.83 -24.68
N GLY A 246 9.03 6.59 -23.88
CA GLY A 246 10.48 6.46 -23.83
C GLY A 246 10.95 5.11 -23.30
N GLU A 247 10.19 4.47 -22.40
CA GLU A 247 10.50 3.13 -21.88
C GLU A 247 10.26 2.01 -22.91
N ALA A 248 9.22 2.12 -23.73
CA ALA A 248 8.94 1.12 -24.77
C ALA A 248 10.11 0.99 -25.76
N GLN A 249 10.75 2.10 -26.13
CA GLN A 249 11.89 2.10 -27.03
C GLN A 249 13.19 1.59 -26.39
N THR A 250 13.33 1.71 -25.06
CA THR A 250 14.55 1.25 -24.35
C THR A 250 14.51 -0.26 -24.11
N GLN A 251 13.33 -0.87 -23.98
CA GLN A 251 13.19 -2.33 -23.81
C GLN A 251 13.42 -3.10 -25.12
N GLU A 252 13.06 -2.54 -26.26
CA GLU A 252 13.35 -3.17 -27.58
C GLU A 252 14.85 -3.17 -27.91
N SER A 253 15.60 -2.18 -27.41
CA SER A 253 17.06 -2.07 -27.67
C SER A 253 17.92 -3.00 -26.82
N THR A 254 17.36 -3.63 -25.78
CA THR A 254 18.12 -4.52 -24.86
C THR A 254 17.97 -6.00 -25.22
N HIS A 255 17.13 -6.33 -26.20
CA HIS A 255 16.90 -7.69 -26.71
C HIS A 255 17.35 -7.89 -28.17
N ALA A 256 18.15 -6.96 -28.71
CA ALA A 256 18.76 -7.04 -30.04
C ALA A 256 20.23 -7.43 -29.97
#